data_fbcaa12424dcc9b6c8695423e269e346
#
_entry.id   fbcaa12424dcc9b6c8695423e269e346
#
_cell.length_a   1.000
_cell.length_b   1.000
_cell.length_c   1.000
_cell.angle_alpha   90.00
_cell.angle_beta   90.00
_cell.angle_gamma   90.00
#
_symmetry.space_group_name_H-M   'P 1'
#
loop_
_entity.id
_entity.type
_entity.pdbx_description
1 polymer ?
#
loop_
_entity_poly.entity_id
_entity_poly.type
_entity_poly.pdbx_seq_one_letter_code
_entity_poly.pdbx_strand_id
1 'polypeptide(L)'
;MKVIIPLAGKGTRLRPHTLTTPKPMLRVAGKPVMDYVLDDVRKLGDVDEVIYITGHLKEAVELHAKSAYPDMKASFIEQQVQDGTAGAVGLARSRVDQPVLIIFVDTIFDADLSVIKTSKDDGILWTKVVEDWHRYGVIVADDSGHMTKIVEKPSTPISKRANIGLQYVRNWKLLFEWIDHVMRQPKNKNEWYLTDAFQYMVDKGAKLKVAEAAGWYDAGQVDTIISTNRVMLEKGRARKPAPVAGVTIIDPVYIEDGVTLTGSTVGPNVSVCEGSILTNSTVRDSIIERNAKIDNCTLAGSLIGSNTVISGVKGTVSMGDYSEAKEGG
;
A
#
# COMPACT_ATOMS: atom_id res chain seq x y z
N MET A 1 13.54 17.53 2.57
CA MET A 1 13.90 16.14 2.96
C MET A 1 13.80 15.20 1.78
N LYS A 2 14.40 14.00 1.86
CA LYS A 2 14.22 12.92 0.86
C LYS A 2 13.10 11.98 1.33
N VAL A 3 12.39 11.38 0.37
CA VAL A 3 11.42 10.30 0.64
C VAL A 3 11.93 9.02 -0.02
N ILE A 4 11.96 7.91 0.71
CA ILE A 4 12.34 6.59 0.20
C ILE A 4 11.10 5.71 0.19
N ILE A 5 10.77 5.16 -0.98
CA ILE A 5 9.61 4.29 -1.16
C ILE A 5 10.08 2.90 -1.63
N PRO A 6 10.26 1.94 -0.72
CA PRO A 6 10.56 0.56 -1.07
C PRO A 6 9.32 -0.13 -1.68
N LEU A 7 9.42 -0.57 -2.93
CA LEU A 7 8.33 -1.22 -3.66
C LEU A 7 8.78 -2.35 -4.61
N ALA A 8 9.98 -2.90 -4.37
CA ALA A 8 10.53 -3.96 -5.21
C ALA A 8 9.85 -5.33 -5.06
N GLY A 9 8.98 -5.50 -4.08
CA GLY A 9 8.35 -6.78 -3.75
C GLY A 9 7.44 -7.33 -4.86
N LYS A 10 7.46 -8.64 -5.08
CA LYS A 10 6.66 -9.34 -6.12
C LYS A 10 5.16 -9.41 -5.84
N GLY A 11 4.71 -9.06 -4.64
CA GLY A 11 3.29 -9.10 -4.26
C GLY A 11 2.65 -10.49 -4.35
N THR A 12 3.37 -11.56 -4.02
CA THR A 12 2.95 -12.96 -4.26
C THR A 12 1.62 -13.33 -3.61
N ARG A 13 1.24 -12.69 -2.50
CA ARG A 13 -0.04 -12.90 -1.81
C ARG A 13 -1.26 -12.35 -2.56
N LEU A 14 -1.01 -11.48 -3.57
CA LEU A 14 -2.02 -10.87 -4.43
C LEU A 14 -2.08 -11.50 -5.83
N ARG A 15 -1.36 -12.61 -6.05
CA ARG A 15 -1.50 -13.35 -7.30
C ARG A 15 -2.92 -13.91 -7.44
N PRO A 16 -3.48 -13.90 -8.66
CA PRO A 16 -2.83 -13.67 -9.97
C PRO A 16 -2.66 -12.20 -10.38
N HIS A 17 -3.26 -11.22 -9.68
CA HIS A 17 -3.27 -9.80 -10.08
C HIS A 17 -1.87 -9.21 -10.25
N THR A 18 -0.94 -9.58 -9.38
CA THR A 18 0.44 -9.06 -9.40
C THR A 18 1.37 -9.77 -10.39
N LEU A 19 0.84 -10.59 -11.28
CA LEU A 19 1.59 -11.13 -12.42
C LEU A 19 1.80 -10.06 -13.50
N THR A 20 0.83 -9.19 -13.68
CA THR A 20 0.75 -8.18 -14.75
C THR A 20 0.70 -6.74 -14.22
N THR A 21 0.16 -6.53 -13.01
CA THR A 21 0.04 -5.21 -12.39
C THR A 21 0.91 -5.16 -11.12
N PRO A 22 1.88 -4.21 -10.99
CA PRO A 22 2.68 -4.12 -9.76
C PRO A 22 1.78 -3.80 -8.57
N LYS A 23 2.07 -4.42 -7.41
CA LYS A 23 1.28 -4.28 -6.18
C LYS A 23 0.87 -2.82 -5.86
N PRO A 24 1.78 -1.81 -5.89
CA PRO A 24 1.43 -0.43 -5.59
C PRO A 24 0.46 0.22 -6.59
N MET A 25 0.26 -0.41 -7.75
CA MET A 25 -0.64 0.07 -8.81
C MET A 25 -2.04 -0.55 -8.74
N LEU A 26 -2.28 -1.54 -7.89
CA LEU A 26 -3.63 -2.05 -7.64
C LEU A 26 -4.50 -0.93 -7.08
N ARG A 27 -5.76 -0.88 -7.51
CA ARG A 27 -6.67 0.22 -7.16
C ARG A 27 -7.54 -0.09 -5.97
N VAL A 28 -7.79 0.96 -5.21
CA VAL A 28 -8.74 1.00 -4.10
C VAL A 28 -9.58 2.26 -4.28
N ALA A 29 -10.89 2.13 -4.34
CA ALA A 29 -11.81 3.23 -4.63
C ALA A 29 -11.38 4.04 -5.86
N GLY A 30 -11.03 3.32 -6.94
CA GLY A 30 -10.62 3.85 -8.24
C GLY A 30 -9.21 4.43 -8.31
N LYS A 31 -8.44 4.45 -7.23
CA LYS A 31 -7.13 5.11 -7.14
C LYS A 31 -6.03 4.10 -6.82
N PRO A 32 -4.88 4.10 -7.52
CA PRO A 32 -3.72 3.30 -7.15
C PRO A 32 -3.32 3.47 -5.69
N VAL A 33 -2.92 2.39 -5.03
CA VAL A 33 -2.50 2.45 -3.62
C VAL A 33 -1.33 3.41 -3.41
N MET A 34 -0.36 3.43 -4.33
CA MET A 34 0.77 4.37 -4.24
C MET A 34 0.35 5.84 -4.32
N ASP A 35 -0.75 6.17 -4.99
CA ASP A 35 -1.21 7.54 -5.13
C ASP A 35 -1.77 8.12 -3.83
N TYR A 36 -2.28 7.28 -2.93
CA TYR A 36 -2.64 7.73 -1.58
C TYR A 36 -1.40 8.22 -0.83
N VAL A 37 -0.32 7.45 -0.90
CA VAL A 37 0.97 7.81 -0.29
C VAL A 37 1.57 9.06 -0.94
N LEU A 38 1.60 9.12 -2.27
CA LEU A 38 2.20 10.24 -3.00
C LEU A 38 1.43 11.56 -2.80
N ASP A 39 0.11 11.50 -2.67
CA ASP A 39 -0.69 12.69 -2.35
C ASP A 39 -0.37 13.23 -0.95
N ASP A 40 -0.14 12.36 0.04
CA ASP A 40 0.25 12.80 1.38
C ASP A 40 1.69 13.35 1.41
N VAL A 41 2.60 12.74 0.66
CA VAL A 41 3.96 13.26 0.44
C VAL A 41 3.91 14.64 -0.24
N ARG A 42 3.06 14.82 -1.26
CA ARG A 42 2.88 16.12 -1.95
C ARG A 42 2.34 17.21 -1.00
N LYS A 43 1.36 16.87 -0.14
CA LYS A 43 0.80 17.81 0.85
C LYS A 43 1.83 18.24 1.91
N LEU A 44 2.81 17.39 2.22
CA LEU A 44 3.86 17.72 3.18
C LEU A 44 4.73 18.91 2.72
N GLY A 45 4.97 19.05 1.43
CA GLY A 45 5.54 20.23 0.76
C GLY A 45 7.06 20.30 0.75
N ASP A 46 7.74 19.96 1.84
CA ASP A 46 9.21 20.10 1.99
C ASP A 46 9.96 18.84 1.52
N VAL A 47 9.64 18.34 0.34
CA VAL A 47 10.24 17.14 -0.25
C VAL A 47 11.07 17.49 -1.47
N ASP A 48 12.38 17.23 -1.40
CA ASP A 48 13.31 17.55 -2.50
C ASP A 48 13.36 16.45 -3.55
N GLU A 49 13.13 15.22 -3.16
CA GLU A 49 13.22 14.07 -4.07
C GLU A 49 12.51 12.85 -3.46
N VAL A 50 11.81 12.11 -4.30
CA VAL A 50 11.25 10.78 -4.00
C VAL A 50 12.13 9.72 -4.65
N ILE A 51 12.71 8.84 -3.85
CA ILE A 51 13.60 7.75 -4.26
C ILE A 51 12.80 6.44 -4.21
N TYR A 52 12.45 5.94 -5.37
CA TYR A 52 11.72 4.68 -5.51
C TYR A 52 12.71 3.52 -5.59
N ILE A 53 12.59 2.54 -4.68
CA ILE A 53 13.35 1.30 -4.78
C ILE A 53 12.47 0.30 -5.51
N THR A 54 12.71 0.15 -6.80
CA THR A 54 11.86 -0.61 -7.74
C THR A 54 12.36 -2.04 -7.94
N GLY A 55 11.54 -2.87 -8.55
CA GLY A 55 11.88 -4.28 -8.85
C GLY A 55 10.93 -4.86 -9.88
N HIS A 56 10.09 -5.79 -9.48
CA HIS A 56 9.13 -6.45 -10.37
C HIS A 56 8.18 -5.44 -11.04
N LEU A 57 8.08 -5.47 -12.38
CA LEU A 57 7.25 -4.58 -13.20
C LEU A 57 7.57 -3.08 -12.98
N LYS A 58 8.84 -2.75 -12.80
CA LYS A 58 9.32 -1.39 -12.48
C LYS A 58 8.88 -0.34 -13.51
N GLU A 59 8.81 -0.70 -14.78
CA GLU A 59 8.50 0.22 -15.88
C GLU A 59 7.12 0.87 -15.70
N ALA A 60 6.12 0.10 -15.23
CA ALA A 60 4.78 0.61 -14.97
C ALA A 60 4.76 1.64 -13.81
N VAL A 61 5.53 1.37 -12.75
CA VAL A 61 5.67 2.28 -11.60
C VAL A 61 6.41 3.56 -12.01
N GLU A 62 7.50 3.44 -12.75
CA GLU A 62 8.29 4.57 -13.22
C GLU A 62 7.50 5.49 -14.15
N LEU A 63 6.78 4.89 -15.10
CA LEU A 63 5.91 5.64 -16.02
C LEU A 63 4.82 6.38 -15.25
N HIS A 64 4.15 5.70 -14.32
CA HIS A 64 3.08 6.30 -13.53
C HIS A 64 3.60 7.44 -12.66
N ALA A 65 4.69 7.24 -11.90
CA ALA A 65 5.26 8.27 -11.05
C ALA A 65 5.64 9.52 -11.85
N LYS A 66 6.24 9.37 -13.04
CA LYS A 66 6.63 10.50 -13.91
C LYS A 66 5.43 11.21 -14.54
N SER A 67 4.38 10.48 -14.92
CA SER A 67 3.21 11.05 -15.61
C SER A 67 2.18 11.66 -14.66
N ALA A 68 1.89 11.00 -13.53
CA ALA A 68 0.89 11.45 -12.57
C ALA A 68 1.44 12.49 -11.56
N TYR A 69 2.76 12.49 -11.33
CA TYR A 69 3.44 13.35 -10.37
C TYR A 69 4.66 14.08 -10.99
N PRO A 70 4.50 14.81 -12.11
CA PRO A 70 5.59 15.46 -12.84
C PRO A 70 6.25 16.60 -12.04
N ASP A 71 5.56 17.13 -11.04
CA ASP A 71 6.04 18.16 -10.11
C ASP A 71 6.95 17.61 -9.01
N MET A 72 6.99 16.29 -8.80
CA MET A 72 7.82 15.65 -7.80
C MET A 72 9.08 15.08 -8.46
N LYS A 73 10.25 15.56 -8.02
CA LYS A 73 11.52 15.00 -8.48
C LYS A 73 11.62 13.53 -8.09
N ALA A 74 11.72 12.63 -9.07
CA ALA A 74 11.74 11.19 -8.88
C ALA A 74 13.08 10.58 -9.28
N SER A 75 13.56 9.64 -8.47
CA SER A 75 14.70 8.76 -8.79
C SER A 75 14.30 7.31 -8.60
N PHE A 76 14.84 6.43 -9.44
CA PHE A 76 14.52 5.01 -9.43
C PHE A 76 15.80 4.20 -9.26
N ILE A 77 15.80 3.28 -8.31
CA ILE A 77 16.92 2.36 -8.03
C ILE A 77 16.33 0.95 -8.00
N GLU A 78 16.88 0.07 -8.82
CA GLU A 78 16.42 -1.31 -8.88
C GLU A 78 17.03 -2.15 -7.77
N GLN A 79 16.19 -2.81 -6.97
CA GLN A 79 16.61 -3.87 -6.05
C GLN A 79 16.62 -5.21 -6.81
N GLN A 80 17.77 -5.59 -7.33
CA GLN A 80 17.94 -6.84 -8.07
C GLN A 80 17.82 -8.07 -7.17
N VAL A 81 18.36 -7.99 -5.94
CA VAL A 81 18.28 -9.05 -4.95
C VAL A 81 17.32 -8.63 -3.84
N GLN A 82 16.24 -9.40 -3.65
CA GLN A 82 15.27 -9.16 -2.59
C GLN A 82 15.80 -9.73 -1.27
N ASP A 83 16.64 -8.97 -0.61
CA ASP A 83 17.38 -9.35 0.60
C ASP A 83 16.82 -8.73 1.88
N GLY A 84 15.65 -8.10 1.78
CA GLY A 84 14.93 -7.54 2.91
C GLY A 84 14.79 -6.02 2.88
N THR A 85 14.12 -5.49 3.89
CA THR A 85 13.77 -4.06 3.96
C THR A 85 14.97 -3.17 4.26
N ALA A 86 15.97 -3.65 5.00
CA ALA A 86 17.21 -2.91 5.22
C ALA A 86 18.02 -2.80 3.92
N GLY A 87 18.12 -3.89 3.15
CA GLY A 87 18.78 -3.88 1.84
C GLY A 87 18.12 -2.91 0.87
N ALA A 88 16.78 -2.91 0.81
CA ALA A 88 16.03 -1.98 -0.03
C ALA A 88 16.35 -0.52 0.31
N VAL A 89 16.21 -0.13 1.58
CA VAL A 89 16.50 1.26 2.02
C VAL A 89 17.98 1.59 1.84
N GLY A 90 18.88 0.63 2.09
CA GLY A 90 20.33 0.78 1.94
C GLY A 90 20.76 1.22 0.53
N LEU A 91 20.05 0.81 -0.51
CA LEU A 91 20.33 1.21 -1.90
C LEU A 91 20.18 2.73 -2.12
N ALA A 92 19.37 3.42 -1.33
CA ALA A 92 19.20 4.86 -1.44
C ALA A 92 20.38 5.68 -0.87
N ARG A 93 21.33 5.05 -0.15
CA ARG A 93 22.42 5.73 0.58
C ARG A 93 23.10 6.85 -0.20
N SER A 94 23.52 6.59 -1.43
CA SER A 94 24.29 7.55 -2.24
C SER A 94 23.48 8.80 -2.66
N ARG A 95 22.16 8.77 -2.48
CA ARG A 95 21.27 9.88 -2.80
C ARG A 95 20.75 10.62 -1.57
N VAL A 96 21.06 10.13 -0.38
CA VAL A 96 20.58 10.70 0.88
C VAL A 96 21.66 11.54 1.52
N ASP A 97 21.40 12.83 1.65
CA ASP A 97 22.26 13.86 2.23
C ASP A 97 21.56 14.72 3.30
N GLN A 98 20.34 14.33 3.68
CA GLN A 98 19.44 15.04 4.59
C GLN A 98 18.42 14.08 5.23
N PRO A 99 17.57 14.55 6.19
CA PRO A 99 16.54 13.71 6.79
C PRO A 99 15.69 12.97 5.77
N VAL A 100 15.26 11.75 6.13
CA VAL A 100 14.48 10.88 5.25
C VAL A 100 13.13 10.51 5.84
N LEU A 101 12.14 10.40 4.99
CA LEU A 101 10.86 9.77 5.25
C LEU A 101 10.80 8.46 4.47
N ILE A 102 10.65 7.34 5.16
CA ILE A 102 10.55 6.01 4.56
C ILE A 102 9.09 5.58 4.61
N ILE A 103 8.51 5.19 3.46
CA ILE A 103 7.11 4.80 3.37
C ILE A 103 6.98 3.51 2.56
N PHE A 104 6.46 2.46 3.19
CA PHE A 104 6.11 1.23 2.51
C PHE A 104 4.70 1.35 1.90
N VAL A 105 4.57 1.05 0.61
CA VAL A 105 3.33 1.27 -0.17
C VAL A 105 2.41 0.05 -0.23
N ASP A 106 2.40 -0.75 0.80
CA ASP A 106 1.45 -1.86 0.94
C ASP A 106 0.29 -1.54 1.87
N THR A 107 0.22 -0.29 2.32
CA THR A 107 -0.81 0.20 3.21
C THR A 107 -1.20 1.64 2.86
N ILE A 108 -2.44 2.00 3.20
CA ILE A 108 -2.92 3.38 3.23
C ILE A 108 -3.02 3.77 4.70
N PHE A 109 -2.68 4.98 5.06
CA PHE A 109 -2.69 5.43 6.46
C PHE A 109 -3.34 6.80 6.62
N ASP A 110 -3.89 7.04 7.82
CA ASP A 110 -4.26 8.37 8.30
C ASP A 110 -3.28 8.74 9.41
N ALA A 111 -2.27 9.50 9.10
CA ALA A 111 -1.25 9.94 10.04
C ALA A 111 -0.97 11.44 9.88
N ASP A 112 -0.79 12.11 11.00
CA ASP A 112 -0.34 13.50 10.98
C ASP A 112 1.16 13.56 10.68
N LEU A 113 1.52 13.93 9.47
CA LEU A 113 2.91 14.12 9.05
C LEU A 113 3.48 15.49 9.45
N SER A 114 2.65 16.43 9.89
CA SER A 114 3.10 17.78 10.27
C SER A 114 4.03 17.76 11.49
N VAL A 115 3.91 16.73 12.34
CA VAL A 115 4.79 16.51 13.50
C VAL A 115 6.27 16.40 13.13
N ILE A 116 6.58 16.04 11.89
CA ILE A 116 7.96 16.01 11.36
C ILE A 116 8.62 17.39 11.45
N LYS A 117 7.86 18.46 11.19
CA LYS A 117 8.36 19.84 11.13
C LYS A 117 8.79 20.37 12.50
N THR A 118 8.22 19.84 13.56
CA THR A 118 8.45 20.33 14.95
C THR A 118 9.27 19.38 15.80
N SER A 119 9.40 18.12 15.40
CA SER A 119 10.14 17.11 16.16
C SER A 119 11.62 17.44 16.26
N LYS A 120 12.18 17.28 17.46
CA LYS A 120 13.62 17.38 17.74
C LYS A 120 14.27 16.00 17.92
N ASP A 121 13.49 14.93 17.91
CA ASP A 121 13.95 13.56 18.06
C ASP A 121 14.76 13.10 16.85
N ASP A 122 15.56 12.03 17.01
CA ASP A 122 16.35 11.43 15.92
C ASP A 122 15.48 10.80 14.84
N GLY A 123 14.23 10.45 15.18
CA GLY A 123 13.24 9.95 14.25
C GLY A 123 11.86 9.79 14.88
N ILE A 124 10.89 9.47 14.01
CA ILE A 124 9.50 9.17 14.38
C ILE A 124 9.08 7.88 13.67
N LEU A 125 8.55 6.92 14.41
CA LEU A 125 7.96 5.70 13.87
C LEU A 125 6.46 5.71 14.15
N TRP A 126 5.66 5.63 13.10
CA TRP A 126 4.20 5.52 13.25
C TRP A 126 3.79 4.07 13.49
N THR A 127 2.82 3.92 14.38
CA THR A 127 2.30 2.62 14.83
C THR A 127 0.78 2.59 14.80
N LYS A 128 0.24 1.38 14.78
CA LYS A 128 -1.17 1.10 15.05
C LYS A 128 -1.29 -0.05 16.04
N VAL A 129 -2.22 0.04 16.96
CA VAL A 129 -2.56 -1.08 17.84
C VAL A 129 -3.38 -2.09 17.04
N VAL A 130 -2.94 -3.36 17.02
CA VAL A 130 -3.55 -4.45 16.26
C VAL A 130 -3.62 -5.73 17.10
N GLU A 131 -4.56 -6.62 16.77
CA GLU A 131 -4.67 -7.92 17.43
C GLU A 131 -3.73 -8.97 16.84
N ASP A 132 -3.46 -8.90 15.52
CA ASP A 132 -2.60 -9.82 14.79
C ASP A 132 -1.12 -9.36 14.74
N TRP A 133 -0.64 -8.83 15.84
CA TRP A 133 0.70 -8.25 16.04
C TRP A 133 1.85 -9.12 15.52
N HIS A 134 1.71 -10.45 15.57
CA HIS A 134 2.73 -11.41 15.16
C HIS A 134 3.13 -11.35 13.66
N ARG A 135 2.35 -10.63 12.86
CA ARG A 135 2.61 -10.44 11.42
C ARG A 135 3.56 -9.28 11.12
N TYR A 136 3.82 -8.42 12.09
CA TYR A 136 4.47 -7.11 11.90
C TYR A 136 5.70 -6.94 12.79
N GLY A 137 6.49 -5.93 12.50
CA GLY A 137 7.43 -5.39 13.46
C GLY A 137 6.67 -4.73 14.62
N VAL A 138 6.95 -5.13 15.85
CA VAL A 138 6.21 -4.69 17.04
C VAL A 138 7.08 -3.82 17.93
N ILE A 139 6.54 -2.67 18.33
CA ILE A 139 7.26 -1.63 19.08
C ILE A 139 6.82 -1.60 20.54
N VAL A 140 7.78 -1.52 21.46
CA VAL A 140 7.61 -1.16 22.86
C VAL A 140 8.12 0.27 23.06
N ALA A 141 7.33 1.11 23.70
CA ALA A 141 7.71 2.47 24.05
C ALA A 141 7.75 2.66 25.57
N ASP A 142 8.58 3.59 26.03
CA ASP A 142 8.60 4.06 27.43
C ASP A 142 7.47 5.06 27.71
N ASP A 143 7.38 5.51 28.96
CA ASP A 143 6.37 6.49 29.42
C ASP A 143 6.52 7.87 28.75
N SER A 144 7.69 8.20 28.23
CA SER A 144 7.94 9.43 27.46
C SER A 144 7.52 9.29 25.98
N GLY A 145 7.11 8.09 25.57
CA GLY A 145 6.67 7.74 24.23
C GLY A 145 7.82 7.56 23.24
N HIS A 146 9.02 7.21 23.72
CA HIS A 146 10.13 6.82 22.87
C HIS A 146 10.27 5.30 22.81
N MET A 147 10.67 4.83 21.62
CA MET A 147 10.90 3.41 21.40
C MET A 147 12.05 2.90 22.26
N THR A 148 11.80 1.82 23.00
CA THR A 148 12.82 1.08 23.76
C THR A 148 13.16 -0.24 23.07
N LYS A 149 12.19 -0.84 22.37
CA LYS A 149 12.39 -2.12 21.69
C LYS A 149 11.53 -2.21 20.44
N ILE A 150 12.08 -2.85 19.40
CA ILE A 150 11.34 -3.28 18.22
C ILE A 150 11.77 -4.70 17.84
N VAL A 151 10.80 -5.57 17.54
CA VAL A 151 11.06 -6.95 17.12
C VAL A 151 10.22 -7.28 15.91
N GLU A 152 10.87 -7.75 14.85
CA GLU A 152 10.19 -8.17 13.62
C GLU A 152 9.51 -9.53 13.82
N LYS A 153 8.20 -9.58 13.60
CA LYS A 153 7.37 -10.80 13.66
C LYS A 153 7.66 -11.65 14.90
N PRO A 154 7.47 -11.10 16.11
CA PRO A 154 7.81 -11.81 17.33
C PRO A 154 6.96 -13.08 17.52
N SER A 155 7.53 -14.09 18.16
CA SER A 155 6.83 -15.34 18.49
C SER A 155 5.97 -15.23 19.76
N THR A 156 6.24 -14.24 20.59
CA THR A 156 5.53 -13.98 21.85
C THR A 156 5.03 -12.53 21.89
N PRO A 157 3.89 -12.26 22.55
CA PRO A 157 3.35 -10.90 22.61
C PRO A 157 4.23 -10.03 23.52
N ILE A 158 4.95 -9.08 22.92
CA ILE A 158 5.72 -8.05 23.65
C ILE A 158 4.98 -6.73 23.70
N SER A 159 4.14 -6.46 22.70
CA SER A 159 3.29 -5.29 22.53
C SER A 159 2.28 -5.57 21.43
N LYS A 160 1.23 -4.77 21.32
CA LYS A 160 0.28 -4.77 20.20
C LYS A 160 0.51 -3.61 19.21
N ARG A 161 1.55 -2.79 19.42
CA ARG A 161 1.86 -1.63 18.56
C ARG A 161 2.65 -2.10 17.33
N ALA A 162 1.96 -2.33 16.23
CA ALA A 162 2.58 -2.66 14.95
C ALA A 162 3.24 -1.42 14.32
N ASN A 163 4.46 -1.56 13.82
CA ASN A 163 5.08 -0.60 12.93
C ASN A 163 4.37 -0.65 11.58
N ILE A 164 3.80 0.47 11.16
CA ILE A 164 2.96 0.55 9.96
C ILE A 164 3.73 0.81 8.66
N GLY A 165 5.06 0.78 8.71
CA GLY A 165 5.86 1.05 7.51
C GLY A 165 5.98 2.54 7.15
N LEU A 166 5.75 3.42 8.10
CA LEU A 166 5.91 4.88 7.97
C LEU A 166 6.90 5.36 9.02
N GLN A 167 8.08 5.84 8.59
CA GLN A 167 9.16 6.24 9.47
C GLN A 167 9.86 7.51 8.96
N TYR A 168 9.96 8.51 9.82
CA TYR A 168 10.82 9.66 9.60
C TYR A 168 12.12 9.49 10.38
N VAL A 169 13.27 9.74 9.74
CA VAL A 169 14.57 9.67 10.40
C VAL A 169 15.34 10.96 10.13
N ARG A 170 15.49 11.78 11.16
CA ARG A 170 16.27 13.00 11.14
C ARG A 170 17.78 12.68 11.12
N ASN A 171 18.19 11.74 11.95
CA ASN A 171 19.57 11.26 12.02
C ASN A 171 19.84 10.17 10.98
N TRP A 172 19.71 10.57 9.70
CA TRP A 172 19.87 9.68 8.57
C TRP A 172 21.26 9.05 8.49
N LYS A 173 22.32 9.75 8.95
CA LYS A 173 23.69 9.21 8.96
C LYS A 173 23.77 7.97 9.84
N LEU A 174 23.22 8.07 11.05
CA LEU A 174 23.17 6.96 11.99
C LEU A 174 22.33 5.80 11.44
N LEU A 175 21.19 6.09 10.78
CA LEU A 175 20.38 5.07 10.13
C LEU A 175 21.19 4.26 9.12
N PHE A 176 21.88 4.92 8.19
CA PHE A 176 22.65 4.21 7.17
C PHE A 176 23.88 3.49 7.72
N GLU A 177 24.49 4.00 8.79
CA GLU A 177 25.54 3.29 9.54
C GLU A 177 25.02 1.96 10.07
N TRP A 178 23.83 1.95 10.67
CA TRP A 178 23.25 0.74 11.23
C TRP A 178 22.65 -0.20 10.18
N ILE A 179 22.16 0.33 9.06
CA ILE A 179 21.81 -0.52 7.91
C ILE A 179 23.03 -1.29 7.43
N ASP A 180 24.18 -0.65 7.28
CA ASP A 180 25.44 -1.33 6.91
C ASP A 180 25.86 -2.37 7.94
N HIS A 181 25.69 -2.06 9.23
CA HIS A 181 25.96 -3.02 10.28
C HIS A 181 25.05 -4.26 10.19
N VAL A 182 23.75 -4.05 10.05
CA VAL A 182 22.76 -5.14 9.88
C VAL A 182 23.10 -6.00 8.67
N MET A 183 23.44 -5.39 7.54
CA MET A 183 23.78 -6.12 6.30
C MET A 183 25.07 -6.95 6.38
N ARG A 184 25.92 -6.71 7.38
CA ARG A 184 27.11 -7.55 7.68
C ARG A 184 26.79 -8.73 8.60
N GLN A 185 25.61 -8.73 9.24
CA GLN A 185 25.18 -9.81 10.12
C GLN A 185 24.53 -10.94 9.31
N PRO A 186 24.43 -12.15 9.86
CA PRO A 186 23.63 -13.22 9.26
C PRO A 186 22.18 -12.75 9.07
N LYS A 187 21.57 -13.14 7.95
CA LYS A 187 20.16 -12.84 7.67
C LYS A 187 19.24 -13.54 8.68
N ASN A 188 18.22 -12.81 9.13
CA ASN A 188 17.13 -13.38 9.90
C ASN A 188 16.03 -13.82 8.93
N LYS A 189 15.65 -15.10 8.92
CA LYS A 189 14.66 -15.68 7.98
C LYS A 189 14.94 -15.31 6.49
N ASN A 190 16.23 -15.33 6.10
CA ASN A 190 16.73 -14.99 4.77
C ASN A 190 16.63 -13.48 4.38
N GLU A 191 16.31 -12.59 5.29
CA GLU A 191 16.20 -11.16 5.05
C GLU A 191 16.98 -10.34 6.08
N TRP A 192 17.37 -9.12 5.71
CA TRP A 192 17.84 -8.07 6.61
C TRP A 192 16.70 -7.08 6.85
N TYR A 193 16.24 -6.98 8.09
CA TYR A 193 15.12 -6.13 8.43
C TYR A 193 15.57 -4.72 8.83
N LEU A 194 14.83 -3.71 8.35
CA LEU A 194 15.05 -2.32 8.73
C LEU A 194 14.77 -2.09 10.23
N THR A 195 13.89 -2.90 10.81
CA THR A 195 13.59 -2.90 12.25
C THR A 195 14.83 -3.17 13.10
N ASP A 196 15.76 -4.01 12.64
CA ASP A 196 17.00 -4.29 13.35
C ASP A 196 17.91 -3.04 13.37
N ALA A 197 17.96 -2.25 12.27
CA ALA A 197 18.70 -1.00 12.24
C ALA A 197 18.12 0.02 13.22
N PHE A 198 16.79 0.13 13.34
CA PHE A 198 16.16 0.99 14.34
C PHE A 198 16.48 0.54 15.78
N GLN A 199 16.51 -0.77 16.05
CA GLN A 199 16.91 -1.27 17.37
C GLN A 199 18.33 -0.85 17.70
N TYR A 200 19.29 -1.02 16.78
CA TYR A 200 20.65 -0.59 16.99
C TYR A 200 20.77 0.93 17.22
N MET A 201 19.98 1.75 16.51
CA MET A 201 19.95 3.19 16.75
C MET A 201 19.58 3.50 18.21
N VAL A 202 18.54 2.85 18.74
CA VAL A 202 18.09 3.04 20.13
C VAL A 202 19.12 2.53 21.12
N ASP A 203 19.73 1.37 20.89
CA ASP A 203 20.79 0.80 21.74
C ASP A 203 22.01 1.73 21.84
N LYS A 204 22.17 2.63 20.87
CA LYS A 204 23.22 3.68 20.86
C LYS A 204 22.72 5.05 21.36
N GLY A 205 21.52 5.08 21.94
CA GLY A 205 20.99 6.27 22.60
C GLY A 205 20.18 7.19 21.70
N ALA A 206 19.87 6.81 20.46
CA ALA A 206 18.99 7.58 19.60
C ALA A 206 17.57 7.61 20.18
N LYS A 207 16.94 8.78 20.12
CA LYS A 207 15.56 8.99 20.55
C LYS A 207 14.62 8.87 19.36
N LEU A 208 13.94 7.74 19.26
CA LEU A 208 12.94 7.49 18.22
C LEU A 208 11.54 7.59 18.84
N LYS A 209 10.82 8.65 18.49
CA LYS A 209 9.46 8.91 18.97
C LYS A 209 8.49 7.89 18.34
N VAL A 210 7.58 7.37 19.15
CA VAL A 210 6.48 6.54 18.69
C VAL A 210 5.23 7.41 18.54
N ALA A 211 4.72 7.51 17.32
CA ALA A 211 3.46 8.19 17.01
C ALA A 211 2.38 7.17 16.68
N GLU A 212 1.11 7.50 16.96
CA GLU A 212 -0.01 6.64 16.60
C GLU A 212 -0.71 7.17 15.35
N ALA A 213 -0.95 6.30 14.35
CA ALA A 213 -1.78 6.62 13.20
C ALA A 213 -3.26 6.49 13.57
N ALA A 214 -4.08 7.46 13.15
CA ALA A 214 -5.53 7.40 13.34
C ALA A 214 -6.14 6.22 12.57
N GLY A 215 -5.65 5.96 11.35
CA GLY A 215 -6.05 4.83 10.52
C GLY A 215 -4.88 4.14 9.85
N TRP A 216 -5.04 2.84 9.60
CA TRP A 216 -4.09 2.01 8.86
C TRP A 216 -4.84 0.90 8.12
N TYR A 217 -4.69 0.83 6.80
CA TYR A 217 -5.51 0.02 5.91
C TYR A 217 -4.60 -0.80 5.00
N ASP A 218 -4.56 -2.10 5.23
CA ASP A 218 -3.71 -3.05 4.51
C ASP A 218 -4.22 -3.28 3.08
N ALA A 219 -3.34 -3.27 2.11
CA ALA A 219 -3.58 -3.62 0.71
C ALA A 219 -2.66 -4.78 0.27
N GLY A 220 -2.30 -5.66 1.19
CA GLY A 220 -1.33 -6.73 0.98
C GLY A 220 -1.91 -8.08 0.56
N GLN A 221 -3.23 -8.26 0.67
CA GLN A 221 -3.95 -9.49 0.32
C GLN A 221 -5.30 -9.14 -0.32
N VAL A 222 -5.96 -10.10 -0.98
CA VAL A 222 -7.22 -9.85 -1.70
C VAL A 222 -8.34 -9.42 -0.75
N ASP A 223 -8.48 -10.07 0.39
CA ASP A 223 -9.50 -9.75 1.39
C ASP A 223 -9.24 -8.38 2.03
N THR A 224 -7.98 -8.06 2.33
CA THR A 224 -7.63 -6.76 2.91
C THR A 224 -7.78 -5.61 1.91
N ILE A 225 -7.46 -5.80 0.62
CA ILE A 225 -7.66 -4.76 -0.40
C ILE A 225 -9.15 -4.47 -0.62
N ILE A 226 -10.02 -5.49 -0.57
CA ILE A 226 -11.48 -5.31 -0.65
C ILE A 226 -12.01 -4.58 0.58
N SER A 227 -11.56 -4.94 1.79
CA SER A 227 -11.98 -4.23 3.01
C SER A 227 -11.45 -2.79 3.04
N THR A 228 -10.25 -2.55 2.56
CA THR A 228 -9.69 -1.20 2.39
C THR A 228 -10.49 -0.38 1.36
N ASN A 229 -10.95 -1.01 0.27
CA ASN A 229 -11.85 -0.37 -0.70
C ASN A 229 -13.12 0.16 -0.03
N ARG A 230 -13.79 -0.65 0.80
CA ARG A 230 -14.97 -0.23 1.58
C ARG A 230 -14.66 1.02 2.40
N VAL A 231 -13.60 0.97 3.20
CA VAL A 231 -13.23 2.10 4.06
C VAL A 231 -12.94 3.37 3.27
N MET A 232 -12.23 3.27 2.14
CA MET A 232 -11.94 4.45 1.32
C MET A 232 -13.20 5.02 0.67
N LEU A 233 -14.15 4.20 0.27
CA LEU A 233 -15.45 4.65 -0.23
C LEU A 233 -16.22 5.41 0.86
N GLU A 234 -16.27 4.89 2.08
CA GLU A 234 -16.91 5.53 3.25
C GLU A 234 -16.21 6.84 3.64
N LYS A 235 -14.89 6.95 3.42
CA LYS A 235 -14.08 8.15 3.67
C LYS A 235 -14.15 9.22 2.56
N GLY A 236 -15.19 9.18 1.73
CA GLY A 236 -15.45 10.23 0.75
C GLY A 236 -14.86 9.99 -0.64
N ARG A 237 -14.37 8.78 -0.92
CA ARG A 237 -13.95 8.41 -2.28
C ARG A 237 -15.11 7.92 -3.16
N ALA A 238 -16.31 7.76 -2.57
CA ALA A 238 -17.48 7.33 -3.32
C ALA A 238 -17.81 8.31 -4.46
N ARG A 239 -18.16 7.75 -5.62
CA ARG A 239 -18.59 8.46 -6.81
C ARG A 239 -19.57 7.61 -7.59
N LYS A 240 -20.76 8.12 -7.84
CA LYS A 240 -21.75 7.41 -8.63
C LYS A 240 -22.06 8.15 -9.94
N PRO A 241 -22.43 7.42 -11.00
CA PRO A 241 -22.86 8.02 -12.26
C PRO A 241 -24.23 8.69 -12.09
N ALA A 242 -24.64 9.43 -13.11
CA ALA A 242 -26.03 9.83 -13.26
C ALA A 242 -26.95 8.59 -13.29
N PRO A 243 -28.23 8.71 -12.89
CA PRO A 243 -29.18 7.60 -12.95
C PRO A 243 -29.25 6.97 -14.34
N VAL A 244 -29.21 5.64 -14.40
CA VAL A 244 -29.33 4.86 -15.64
C VAL A 244 -30.59 4.00 -15.56
N ALA A 245 -31.41 4.02 -16.60
CA ALA A 245 -32.66 3.23 -16.63
C ALA A 245 -32.36 1.72 -16.49
N GLY A 246 -33.11 1.03 -15.63
CA GLY A 246 -32.94 -0.39 -15.36
C GLY A 246 -31.69 -0.76 -14.55
N VAL A 247 -31.00 0.22 -13.97
CA VAL A 247 -29.83 -0.01 -13.10
C VAL A 247 -30.13 0.44 -11.67
N THR A 248 -29.76 -0.38 -10.70
CA THR A 248 -29.84 -0.05 -9.27
C THR A 248 -28.45 0.17 -8.70
N ILE A 249 -28.20 1.35 -8.11
CA ILE A 249 -26.95 1.66 -7.41
C ILE A 249 -27.23 1.69 -5.90
N ILE A 250 -26.45 0.91 -5.14
CA ILE A 250 -26.50 0.85 -3.67
C ILE A 250 -25.22 1.45 -3.12
N ASP A 251 -25.31 2.61 -2.48
CA ASP A 251 -24.13 3.32 -1.91
C ASP A 251 -23.48 2.53 -0.75
N PRO A 252 -22.17 2.72 -0.48
CA PRO A 252 -21.23 3.54 -1.26
C PRO A 252 -20.66 2.79 -2.46
N VAL A 253 -20.43 3.49 -3.57
CA VAL A 253 -19.78 2.96 -4.77
C VAL A 253 -18.79 3.98 -5.35
N TYR A 254 -17.81 3.51 -6.11
CA TYR A 254 -17.01 4.31 -7.03
C TYR A 254 -17.19 3.77 -8.44
N ILE A 255 -17.82 4.53 -9.30
CA ILE A 255 -18.01 4.16 -10.71
C ILE A 255 -17.36 5.24 -11.56
N GLU A 256 -16.34 4.84 -12.30
CA GLU A 256 -15.54 5.74 -13.15
C GLU A 256 -16.32 6.12 -14.41
N ASP A 257 -16.00 7.27 -15.00
CA ASP A 257 -16.55 7.65 -16.31
C ASP A 257 -16.18 6.59 -17.36
N GLY A 258 -17.03 6.38 -18.36
CA GLY A 258 -16.81 5.35 -19.37
C GLY A 258 -17.22 3.92 -18.97
N VAL A 259 -17.78 3.72 -17.75
CA VAL A 259 -18.40 2.45 -17.36
C VAL A 259 -19.80 2.34 -17.96
N THR A 260 -20.13 1.18 -18.55
CA THR A 260 -21.45 0.89 -19.09
C THR A 260 -22.20 -0.10 -18.18
N LEU A 261 -23.42 0.28 -17.76
CA LEU A 261 -24.26 -0.54 -16.91
C LEU A 261 -25.61 -0.79 -17.60
N THR A 262 -26.05 -2.04 -17.63
CA THR A 262 -27.36 -2.43 -18.20
C THR A 262 -27.99 -3.51 -17.33
N GLY A 263 -29.24 -3.32 -16.88
CA GLY A 263 -30.01 -4.31 -16.11
C GLY A 263 -29.35 -4.82 -14.83
N SER A 264 -28.43 -4.02 -14.24
CA SER A 264 -27.53 -4.48 -13.20
C SER A 264 -27.79 -3.80 -11.86
N THR A 265 -27.44 -4.50 -10.77
CA THR A 265 -27.38 -3.95 -9.41
C THR A 265 -25.94 -3.86 -8.96
N VAL A 266 -25.46 -2.65 -8.63
CA VAL A 266 -24.06 -2.40 -8.25
C VAL A 266 -24.01 -1.76 -6.87
N GLY A 267 -23.28 -2.39 -5.97
CA GLY A 267 -23.13 -1.94 -4.58
C GLY A 267 -23.79 -2.89 -3.55
N PRO A 268 -23.59 -2.61 -2.23
CA PRO A 268 -22.67 -1.58 -1.73
C PRO A 268 -21.19 -1.95 -1.85
N ASN A 269 -20.32 -0.98 -1.59
CA ASN A 269 -18.87 -1.16 -1.48
C ASN A 269 -18.18 -1.65 -2.78
N VAL A 270 -18.65 -1.20 -3.93
CA VAL A 270 -18.11 -1.60 -5.23
C VAL A 270 -17.34 -0.46 -5.87
N SER A 271 -16.17 -0.80 -6.42
CA SER A 271 -15.43 0.07 -7.33
C SER A 271 -15.42 -0.54 -8.72
N VAL A 272 -15.79 0.26 -9.75
CA VAL A 272 -15.77 -0.13 -11.16
C VAL A 272 -14.95 0.89 -11.94
N CYS A 273 -13.87 0.42 -12.59
CA CYS A 273 -12.98 1.27 -13.35
C CYS A 273 -13.42 1.42 -14.82
N GLU A 274 -12.88 2.46 -15.45
CA GLU A 274 -13.15 2.90 -16.82
C GLU A 274 -13.17 1.75 -17.85
N GLY A 275 -14.05 1.85 -18.83
CA GLY A 275 -14.16 0.88 -19.95
C GLY A 275 -14.85 -0.43 -19.58
N SER A 276 -15.20 -0.64 -18.31
CA SER A 276 -15.86 -1.88 -17.87
C SER A 276 -17.34 -1.88 -18.25
N ILE A 277 -17.87 -3.06 -18.55
CA ILE A 277 -19.26 -3.30 -18.97
C ILE A 277 -19.88 -4.32 -18.05
N LEU A 278 -20.97 -3.97 -17.37
CA LEU A 278 -21.75 -4.87 -16.53
C LEU A 278 -23.17 -5.00 -17.10
N THR A 279 -23.56 -6.21 -17.48
CA THR A 279 -24.88 -6.54 -18.05
C THR A 279 -25.56 -7.58 -17.18
N ASN A 280 -26.86 -7.34 -16.82
CA ASN A 280 -27.72 -8.26 -16.08
C ASN A 280 -27.04 -8.88 -14.84
N SER A 281 -26.22 -8.10 -14.13
CA SER A 281 -25.34 -8.60 -13.09
C SER A 281 -25.60 -7.92 -11.73
N THR A 282 -25.38 -8.66 -10.66
CA THR A 282 -25.44 -8.14 -9.29
C THR A 282 -24.02 -8.23 -8.69
N VAL A 283 -23.49 -7.09 -8.26
CA VAL A 283 -22.11 -6.99 -7.72
C VAL A 283 -22.13 -6.22 -6.42
N ARG A 284 -21.49 -6.78 -5.38
CA ARG A 284 -21.30 -6.12 -4.07
C ARG A 284 -19.92 -6.41 -3.49
N ASP A 285 -19.44 -5.54 -2.60
CA ASP A 285 -18.17 -5.71 -1.88
C ASP A 285 -17.01 -6.12 -2.81
N SER A 286 -16.85 -5.47 -3.96
CA SER A 286 -15.96 -5.93 -5.03
C SER A 286 -15.20 -4.79 -5.70
N ILE A 287 -14.05 -5.11 -6.28
CA ILE A 287 -13.26 -4.22 -7.13
C ILE A 287 -13.22 -4.80 -8.54
N ILE A 288 -13.59 -3.99 -9.51
CA ILE A 288 -13.57 -4.33 -10.95
C ILE A 288 -12.62 -3.35 -11.63
N GLU A 289 -11.52 -3.88 -12.12
CA GLU A 289 -10.49 -3.12 -12.85
C GLU A 289 -10.94 -2.79 -14.29
N ARG A 290 -10.10 -2.09 -15.03
CA ARG A 290 -10.43 -1.51 -16.33
C ARG A 290 -10.81 -2.55 -17.41
N ASN A 291 -11.74 -2.16 -18.27
CA ASN A 291 -12.15 -2.94 -19.45
C ASN A 291 -12.69 -4.35 -19.14
N ALA A 292 -13.16 -4.61 -17.93
CA ALA A 292 -13.76 -5.88 -17.57
C ALA A 292 -15.17 -6.01 -18.16
N LYS A 293 -15.52 -7.20 -18.67
CA LYS A 293 -16.86 -7.52 -19.18
C LYS A 293 -17.51 -8.55 -18.28
N ILE A 294 -18.60 -8.19 -17.64
CA ILE A 294 -19.31 -9.02 -16.65
C ILE A 294 -20.77 -9.15 -17.11
N ASP A 295 -21.20 -10.36 -17.43
CA ASP A 295 -22.53 -10.66 -17.96
C ASP A 295 -23.21 -11.77 -17.18
N ASN A 296 -24.49 -11.56 -16.81
CA ASN A 296 -25.33 -12.53 -16.08
C ASN A 296 -24.66 -13.09 -14.80
N CYS A 297 -23.92 -12.27 -14.06
CA CYS A 297 -23.15 -12.67 -12.86
C CYS A 297 -23.78 -12.23 -11.56
N THR A 298 -23.48 -12.97 -10.48
CA THR A 298 -23.78 -12.56 -9.09
C THR A 298 -22.50 -12.63 -8.28
N LEU A 299 -21.79 -11.51 -8.10
CA LEU A 299 -20.46 -11.44 -7.50
C LEU A 299 -20.51 -10.76 -6.13
N ALA A 300 -19.74 -11.31 -5.18
CA ALA A 300 -19.55 -10.73 -3.86
C ALA A 300 -18.13 -10.98 -3.38
N GLY A 301 -17.47 -9.96 -2.77
CA GLY A 301 -16.13 -10.09 -2.24
C GLY A 301 -15.09 -10.42 -3.31
N SER A 302 -15.25 -9.85 -4.52
CA SER A 302 -14.48 -10.23 -5.70
C SER A 302 -13.47 -9.16 -6.10
N LEU A 303 -12.30 -9.62 -6.56
CA LEU A 303 -11.28 -8.77 -7.20
C LEU A 303 -11.10 -9.22 -8.65
N ILE A 304 -11.51 -8.38 -9.59
CA ILE A 304 -11.53 -8.67 -11.01
C ILE A 304 -10.50 -7.80 -11.72
N GLY A 305 -9.54 -8.42 -12.36
CA GLY A 305 -8.46 -7.75 -13.09
C GLY A 305 -8.91 -7.10 -14.39
N SER A 306 -8.01 -6.35 -14.99
CA SER A 306 -8.27 -5.62 -16.23
C SER A 306 -8.43 -6.56 -17.43
N ASN A 307 -9.27 -6.15 -18.40
CA ASN A 307 -9.51 -6.90 -19.63
C ASN A 307 -10.03 -8.34 -19.43
N THR A 308 -10.73 -8.59 -18.31
CA THR A 308 -11.35 -9.88 -18.01
C THR A 308 -12.72 -10.02 -18.67
N VAL A 309 -13.13 -11.27 -18.94
CA VAL A 309 -14.47 -11.59 -19.41
C VAL A 309 -15.09 -12.66 -18.53
N ILE A 310 -16.22 -12.34 -17.89
CA ILE A 310 -16.90 -13.25 -16.97
C ILE A 310 -18.39 -13.34 -17.34
N SER A 311 -18.90 -14.56 -17.48
CA SER A 311 -20.30 -14.78 -17.81
C SER A 311 -20.91 -15.92 -16.97
N GLY A 312 -22.10 -15.68 -16.41
CA GLY A 312 -22.90 -16.67 -15.67
C GLY A 312 -22.39 -17.00 -14.25
N VAL A 313 -21.27 -16.45 -13.82
CA VAL A 313 -20.57 -16.85 -12.58
C VAL A 313 -21.27 -16.29 -11.33
N LYS A 314 -21.36 -17.13 -10.28
CA LYS A 314 -21.92 -16.75 -8.96
C LYS A 314 -20.92 -17.00 -7.84
N GLY A 315 -20.82 -16.05 -6.91
CA GLY A 315 -20.00 -16.18 -5.70
C GLY A 315 -18.81 -15.22 -5.65
N THR A 316 -17.73 -15.64 -4.97
CA THR A 316 -16.51 -14.87 -4.80
C THR A 316 -15.48 -15.27 -5.84
N VAL A 317 -14.93 -14.30 -6.55
CA VAL A 317 -13.98 -14.52 -7.64
C VAL A 317 -12.73 -13.63 -7.46
N SER A 318 -11.56 -14.23 -7.65
CA SER A 318 -10.29 -13.51 -7.74
C SER A 318 -9.61 -13.86 -9.06
N MET A 319 -9.67 -12.95 -10.03
CA MET A 319 -9.17 -13.17 -11.41
C MET A 319 -8.18 -12.09 -11.80
N GLY A 320 -7.00 -12.50 -12.26
CA GLY A 320 -5.99 -11.60 -12.81
C GLY A 320 -6.39 -11.03 -14.17
N ASP A 321 -5.58 -10.11 -14.66
CA ASP A 321 -5.81 -9.46 -15.95
C ASP A 321 -5.86 -10.48 -17.11
N TYR A 322 -6.64 -10.15 -18.16
CA TYR A 322 -6.79 -10.97 -19.38
C TYR A 322 -7.32 -12.40 -19.15
N SER A 323 -8.02 -12.63 -18.06
CA SER A 323 -8.61 -13.94 -17.75
C SER A 323 -10.05 -14.04 -18.26
N GLU A 324 -10.51 -15.25 -18.54
CA GLU A 324 -11.89 -15.56 -18.91
C GLU A 324 -12.48 -16.63 -17.99
N ALA A 325 -13.76 -16.45 -17.60
CA ALA A 325 -14.54 -17.46 -16.91
C ALA A 325 -15.98 -17.47 -17.42
N LYS A 326 -16.48 -18.67 -17.69
CA LYS A 326 -17.89 -18.90 -18.03
C LYS A 326 -18.44 -20.01 -17.16
N GLU A 327 -19.70 -19.88 -16.72
CA GLU A 327 -20.38 -21.01 -16.08
C GLU A 327 -20.37 -22.17 -17.07
N GLY A 328 -19.82 -23.32 -16.65
CA GLY A 328 -19.86 -24.53 -17.46
C GLY A 328 -21.31 -24.96 -17.61
N GLY A 329 -21.76 -25.12 -18.84
CA GLY A 329 -23.08 -25.66 -19.16
C GLY A 329 -23.20 -27.11 -18.72
#